data_0f5d7cb97a07b4f414852f5954039dbf
#
_entry.id   0f5d7cb97a07b4f414852f5954039dbf
#
_cell.length_a   1.000
_cell.length_b   1.000
_cell.length_c   1.000
_cell.angle_alpha   90.00
_cell.angle_beta   90.00
_cell.angle_gamma   90.00
#
_symmetry.space_group_name_H-M   'P 1'
#
loop_
_entity.id
_entity.type
_entity.pdbx_description
1 polymer ?
#
loop_
_entity_poly.entity_id
_entity_poly.type
_entity_poly.pdbx_seq_one_letter_code
_entity_poly.pdbx_strand_id
1 'polypeptide(L)'
;VTTQRQEEQSHDGHADFDFIIGNWKIRNRRLFEPLTGSSQWEEFDGSTVTRKVWGGAANLEEYEADSPRGRIQGLALRLYNSESRQWSIFWGNRANGTLDSPMIGEFRHGTGEFYNQELFKGRSIYVRFRWTDITATSCRWEQAFSPDGGKTWEINWVMEFTRVD
;
A
#
# COMPACT_ATOMS: atom_id res chain seq x y z
N VAL A 1 -3.18 -35.59 -4.20
CA VAL A 1 -2.06 -34.64 -4.39
C VAL A 1 -2.31 -33.74 -5.63
N THR A 2 -3.26 -34.08 -6.52
CA THR A 2 -3.51 -33.38 -7.79
C THR A 2 -4.53 -32.24 -7.67
N THR A 3 -5.34 -32.21 -6.63
CA THR A 3 -6.46 -31.26 -6.50
C THR A 3 -6.03 -29.86 -6.03
N GLN A 4 -4.97 -29.76 -5.23
CA GLN A 4 -4.50 -28.45 -4.73
C GLN A 4 -3.77 -27.60 -5.79
N ARG A 5 -3.17 -28.20 -6.81
CA ARG A 5 -2.50 -27.45 -7.89
C ARG A 5 -3.45 -26.84 -8.91
N GLN A 6 -4.70 -27.31 -9.00
CA GLN A 6 -5.68 -26.77 -9.92
C GLN A 6 -6.44 -25.55 -9.37
N GLU A 7 -6.55 -25.41 -8.06
CA GLU A 7 -7.21 -24.26 -7.44
C GLU A 7 -6.31 -22.99 -7.45
N GLU A 8 -4.99 -23.15 -7.39
CA GLU A 8 -4.07 -22.00 -7.48
C GLU A 8 -4.00 -21.38 -8.89
N GLN A 9 -4.40 -22.09 -9.93
CA GLN A 9 -4.34 -21.61 -11.33
C GLN A 9 -5.57 -20.78 -11.76
N SER A 10 -6.63 -20.71 -10.98
CA SER A 10 -7.90 -20.08 -11.41
C SER A 10 -8.11 -18.66 -10.88
N HIS A 11 -7.30 -18.16 -9.91
CA HIS A 11 -7.49 -16.83 -9.33
C HIS A 11 -6.97 -15.74 -10.27
N ASP A 12 -7.88 -14.93 -10.76
CA ASP A 12 -7.61 -13.86 -11.72
C ASP A 12 -7.15 -12.56 -11.06
N GLY A 13 -7.40 -12.30 -9.82
CA GLY A 13 -6.90 -11.12 -9.09
C GLY A 13 -7.43 -9.75 -9.53
N HIS A 14 -8.16 -9.64 -10.64
CA HIS A 14 -8.60 -8.33 -11.17
C HIS A 14 -9.56 -7.56 -10.25
N ALA A 15 -10.26 -8.24 -9.36
CA ALA A 15 -11.17 -7.66 -8.39
C ALA A 15 -10.57 -7.53 -6.97
N ASP A 16 -9.32 -7.89 -6.79
CA ASP A 16 -8.73 -7.99 -5.45
C ASP A 16 -8.61 -6.65 -4.72
N PHE A 17 -8.53 -5.53 -5.42
CA PHE A 17 -8.56 -4.18 -4.83
C PHE A 17 -9.96 -3.56 -4.73
N ASP A 18 -11.02 -4.27 -5.04
CA ASP A 18 -12.37 -3.70 -4.95
C ASP A 18 -12.76 -3.29 -3.52
N PHE A 19 -12.15 -3.91 -2.50
CA PHE A 19 -12.41 -3.58 -1.10
C PHE A 19 -12.08 -2.12 -0.74
N ILE A 20 -11.10 -1.51 -1.43
CA ILE A 20 -10.63 -0.15 -1.08
C ILE A 20 -11.48 0.96 -1.71
N ILE A 21 -12.39 0.63 -2.61
CA ILE A 21 -13.25 1.61 -3.27
C ILE A 21 -14.17 2.27 -2.23
N GLY A 22 -14.26 3.59 -2.26
CA GLY A 22 -15.12 4.39 -1.38
C GLY A 22 -14.35 5.38 -0.52
N ASN A 23 -14.96 5.79 0.57
CA ASN A 23 -14.44 6.80 1.49
C ASN A 23 -13.98 6.16 2.79
N TRP A 24 -12.82 6.60 3.27
CA TRP A 24 -12.19 6.02 4.45
C TRP A 24 -11.62 7.08 5.38
N LYS A 25 -11.76 6.85 6.69
CA LYS A 25 -10.95 7.50 7.71
C LYS A 25 -9.74 6.63 8.01
N ILE A 26 -8.61 7.27 8.28
CA ILE A 26 -7.34 6.57 8.52
C ILE A 26 -6.72 7.06 9.80
N ARG A 27 -6.38 6.13 10.68
CA ARG A 27 -5.46 6.38 11.79
C ARG A 27 -4.06 6.00 11.36
N ASN A 28 -3.18 6.98 11.28
CA ASN A 28 -1.79 6.80 10.87
C ASN A 28 -0.88 6.69 12.09
N ARG A 29 0.11 5.79 12.00
CA ARG A 29 1.29 5.74 12.84
C ARG A 29 2.52 5.70 11.94
N ARG A 30 3.40 6.65 12.08
CA ARG A 30 4.59 6.78 11.25
C ARG A 30 5.83 6.90 12.11
N LEU A 31 6.82 6.04 11.83
CA LEU A 31 8.10 6.06 12.52
C LEU A 31 8.89 7.31 12.12
N PHE A 32 9.36 8.07 13.09
CA PHE A 32 10.27 9.16 12.87
C PHE A 32 11.69 8.63 12.60
N GLU A 33 12.31 9.09 11.51
CA GLU A 33 13.65 8.67 11.07
C GLU A 33 13.82 7.14 10.93
N PRO A 34 13.20 6.53 9.89
CA PRO A 34 13.40 5.12 9.62
C PRO A 34 14.87 4.74 9.42
N LEU A 35 15.23 3.51 9.78
CA LEU A 35 16.57 2.92 9.66
C LEU A 35 17.67 3.60 10.48
N THR A 36 17.29 4.28 11.55
CA THR A 36 18.26 4.92 12.46
C THR A 36 18.27 4.31 13.87
N GLY A 37 17.46 3.26 14.10
CA GLY A 37 17.23 2.73 15.45
C GLY A 37 16.20 3.53 16.26
N SER A 38 15.54 4.51 15.64
CA SER A 38 14.46 5.27 16.29
C SER A 38 13.31 4.37 16.70
N SER A 39 12.73 4.67 17.87
CA SER A 39 11.46 4.08 18.34
C SER A 39 10.37 5.14 18.53
N GLN A 40 10.57 6.33 17.99
CA GLN A 40 9.64 7.44 18.09
C GLN A 40 8.60 7.36 16.99
N TRP A 41 7.33 7.14 17.35
CA TRP A 41 6.21 7.11 16.45
C TRP A 41 5.35 8.36 16.56
N GLU A 42 4.90 8.85 15.42
CA GLU A 42 3.93 9.94 15.33
C GLU A 42 2.58 9.38 14.93
N GLU A 43 1.51 9.87 15.56
CA GLU A 43 0.15 9.48 15.26
C GLU A 43 -0.64 10.67 14.74
N PHE A 44 -1.42 10.45 13.68
CA PHE A 44 -2.24 11.49 13.08
C PHE A 44 -3.40 10.89 12.27
N ASP A 45 -4.44 11.68 12.07
CA ASP A 45 -5.60 11.27 11.29
C ASP A 45 -5.45 11.67 9.82
N GLY A 46 -6.04 10.88 8.96
CA GLY A 46 -6.13 11.11 7.54
C GLY A 46 -7.43 10.59 6.95
N SER A 47 -7.58 10.80 5.66
CA SER A 47 -8.72 10.30 4.90
C SER A 47 -8.31 9.93 3.48
N THR A 48 -9.05 9.01 2.88
CA THR A 48 -8.92 8.68 1.46
C THR A 48 -10.28 8.63 0.79
N VAL A 49 -10.27 8.95 -0.50
CA VAL A 49 -11.35 8.69 -1.43
C VAL A 49 -10.78 7.89 -2.59
N THR A 50 -11.33 6.71 -2.83
CA THR A 50 -10.87 5.82 -3.90
C THR A 50 -12.01 5.52 -4.86
N ARG A 51 -11.77 5.70 -6.15
CA ARG A 51 -12.74 5.42 -7.21
C ARG A 51 -12.17 4.46 -8.25
N LYS A 52 -13.06 3.68 -8.86
CA LYS A 52 -12.73 2.82 -9.99
C LYS A 52 -12.39 3.65 -11.23
N VAL A 53 -11.43 3.13 -12.00
CA VAL A 53 -11.09 3.58 -13.36
C VAL A 53 -11.12 2.33 -14.23
N TRP A 54 -11.58 2.45 -15.49
CA TRP A 54 -11.71 1.32 -16.42
C TRP A 54 -12.50 0.14 -15.83
N GLY A 55 -13.62 0.44 -15.16
CA GLY A 55 -14.48 -0.60 -14.60
C GLY A 55 -13.85 -1.43 -13.46
N GLY A 56 -12.76 -0.96 -12.87
CA GLY A 56 -12.04 -1.64 -11.78
C GLY A 56 -10.71 -2.27 -12.20
N ALA A 57 -10.36 -2.27 -13.50
CA ALA A 57 -9.02 -2.66 -13.95
C ALA A 57 -7.93 -1.69 -13.43
N ALA A 58 -8.34 -0.52 -13.00
CA ALA A 58 -7.53 0.45 -12.28
C ALA A 58 -8.38 1.12 -11.21
N ASN A 59 -7.73 1.74 -10.22
CA ASN A 59 -8.36 2.65 -9.28
C ASN A 59 -7.45 3.84 -8.95
N LEU A 60 -8.07 4.93 -8.56
CA LEU A 60 -7.38 6.15 -8.16
C LEU A 60 -7.81 6.53 -6.75
N GLU A 61 -6.85 6.68 -5.87
CA GLU A 61 -7.00 7.11 -4.49
C GLU A 61 -6.42 8.50 -4.29
N GLU A 62 -7.17 9.37 -3.64
CA GLU A 62 -6.69 10.63 -3.10
C GLU A 62 -6.55 10.51 -1.58
N TYR A 63 -5.36 10.77 -1.07
CA TYR A 63 -5.03 10.70 0.35
C TYR A 63 -4.72 12.09 0.89
N GLU A 64 -5.28 12.41 2.04
CA GLU A 64 -4.98 13.63 2.78
C GLU A 64 -4.79 13.33 4.26
N ALA A 65 -3.79 13.98 4.87
CA ALA A 65 -3.55 13.89 6.31
C ALA A 65 -2.87 15.16 6.83
N ASP A 66 -3.19 15.53 8.05
CA ASP A 66 -2.49 16.59 8.78
C ASP A 66 -1.53 15.94 9.77
N SER A 67 -0.28 15.74 9.35
CA SER A 67 0.75 15.16 10.19
C SER A 67 1.41 16.23 11.06
N PRO A 68 2.09 15.86 12.17
CA PRO A 68 2.85 16.80 12.98
C PRO A 68 3.93 17.57 12.21
N ARG A 69 4.34 17.06 11.05
CA ARG A 69 5.38 17.65 10.18
C ARG A 69 4.82 18.38 8.98
N GLY A 70 3.51 18.55 8.90
CA GLY A 70 2.84 19.25 7.82
C GLY A 70 1.79 18.39 7.12
N ARG A 71 1.05 19.04 6.22
CA ARG A 71 0.00 18.40 5.46
C ARG A 71 0.56 17.48 4.39
N ILE A 72 0.03 16.27 4.32
CA ILE A 72 0.33 15.30 3.29
C ILE A 72 -0.85 15.25 2.33
N GLN A 73 -0.58 15.45 1.03
CA GLN A 73 -1.53 15.23 -0.05
C GLN A 73 -0.88 14.27 -1.04
N GLY A 74 -1.46 13.10 -1.16
CA GLY A 74 -0.94 12.07 -2.02
C GLY A 74 -2.00 11.46 -2.90
N LEU A 75 -1.57 10.78 -3.93
CA LEU A 75 -2.45 9.94 -4.72
C LEU A 75 -1.79 8.58 -4.97
N ALA A 76 -2.63 7.55 -5.04
CA ALA A 76 -2.21 6.23 -5.45
C ALA A 76 -3.00 5.83 -6.70
N LEU A 77 -2.29 5.49 -7.76
CA LEU A 77 -2.86 4.92 -8.98
C LEU A 77 -2.50 3.44 -9.00
N ARG A 78 -3.52 2.58 -9.05
CA ARG A 78 -3.34 1.13 -9.08
C ARG A 78 -3.85 0.58 -10.40
N LEU A 79 -3.03 -0.22 -11.05
CA LEU A 79 -3.28 -0.82 -12.36
C LEU A 79 -3.12 -2.34 -12.30
N TYR A 80 -4.11 -3.06 -12.80
CA TYR A 80 -4.04 -4.52 -12.93
C TYR A 80 -3.43 -4.93 -14.28
N ASN A 81 -2.43 -5.79 -14.24
CA ASN A 81 -1.86 -6.42 -15.42
C ASN A 81 -2.41 -7.85 -15.55
N SER A 82 -3.27 -8.07 -16.54
CA SER A 82 -3.93 -9.38 -16.75
C SER A 82 -2.98 -10.47 -17.24
N GLU A 83 -1.85 -10.11 -17.84
CA GLU A 83 -0.83 -11.06 -18.29
C GLU A 83 -0.02 -11.62 -17.14
N SER A 84 0.53 -10.74 -16.30
CA SER A 84 1.28 -11.14 -15.11
C SER A 84 0.41 -11.49 -13.91
N ARG A 85 -0.88 -11.12 -13.95
CA ARG A 85 -1.84 -11.25 -12.85
C ARG A 85 -1.39 -10.53 -11.58
N GLN A 86 -0.74 -9.40 -11.76
CA GLN A 86 -0.23 -8.55 -10.68
C GLN A 86 -0.77 -7.14 -10.79
N TRP A 87 -0.81 -6.47 -9.65
CA TRP A 87 -1.11 -5.05 -9.54
C TRP A 87 0.19 -4.25 -9.45
N SER A 88 0.18 -3.07 -10.07
CA SER A 88 1.19 -2.03 -9.89
C SER A 88 0.57 -0.86 -9.15
N ILE A 89 1.22 -0.39 -8.08
CA ILE A 89 0.79 0.74 -7.27
C ILE A 89 1.79 1.87 -7.46
N PHE A 90 1.33 2.99 -8.02
CA PHE A 90 2.10 4.22 -8.18
C PHE A 90 1.68 5.21 -7.12
N TRP A 91 2.61 5.67 -6.31
CA TRP A 91 2.39 6.72 -5.33
C TRP A 91 2.94 8.04 -5.84
N GLY A 92 2.15 9.12 -5.71
CA GLY A 92 2.56 10.48 -5.97
C GLY A 92 2.32 11.36 -4.75
N ASN A 93 3.24 12.27 -4.49
CA ASN A 93 3.10 13.27 -3.43
C ASN A 93 3.06 14.65 -4.05
N ARG A 94 2.09 15.46 -3.67
CA ARG A 94 1.94 16.83 -4.17
C ARG A 94 3.18 17.69 -3.91
N ALA A 95 3.89 17.44 -2.81
CA ALA A 95 5.07 18.24 -2.44
C ALA A 95 6.19 18.19 -3.49
N ASN A 96 6.37 17.05 -4.18
CA ASN A 96 7.39 16.90 -5.22
C ASN A 96 6.82 16.79 -6.65
N GLY A 97 5.51 16.53 -6.78
CA GLY A 97 4.83 16.49 -8.08
C GLY A 97 5.28 15.37 -9.01
N THR A 98 5.78 14.26 -8.47
CA THR A 98 6.26 13.11 -9.23
C THR A 98 5.59 11.83 -8.76
N LEU A 99 5.57 10.82 -9.63
CA LEU A 99 5.22 9.45 -9.24
C LEU A 99 6.49 8.69 -8.90
N ASP A 100 6.44 7.95 -7.79
CA ASP A 100 7.52 7.04 -7.42
C ASP A 100 7.52 5.79 -8.32
N SER A 101 8.60 5.03 -8.30
CA SER A 101 8.65 3.72 -8.94
C SER A 101 7.56 2.82 -8.38
N PRO A 102 6.86 2.03 -9.24
CA PRO A 102 5.71 1.27 -8.77
C PRO A 102 6.08 0.16 -7.79
N MET A 103 5.18 -0.06 -6.84
CA MET A 103 5.14 -1.28 -6.03
C MET A 103 4.39 -2.35 -6.82
N ILE A 104 4.97 -3.53 -6.97
CA ILE A 104 4.39 -4.62 -7.76
C ILE A 104 4.14 -5.82 -6.87
N GLY A 105 2.97 -6.44 -7.01
CA GLY A 105 2.60 -7.61 -6.25
C GLY A 105 1.18 -8.07 -6.47
N GLU A 106 0.69 -8.86 -5.53
CA GLU A 106 -0.59 -9.55 -5.64
C GLU A 106 -1.17 -9.87 -4.27
N PHE A 107 -2.44 -10.29 -4.27
CA PHE A 107 -3.12 -10.81 -3.09
C PHE A 107 -3.08 -12.33 -3.10
N ARG A 108 -2.78 -12.91 -1.93
CA ARG A 108 -2.86 -14.35 -1.66
C ARG A 108 -3.47 -14.58 -0.30
N HIS A 109 -4.49 -15.44 -0.22
CA HIS A 109 -5.13 -15.78 1.05
C HIS A 109 -5.61 -14.56 1.85
N GLY A 110 -6.14 -13.54 1.16
CA GLY A 110 -6.67 -12.33 1.79
C GLY A 110 -5.61 -11.31 2.22
N THR A 111 -4.34 -11.53 1.90
CA THR A 111 -3.23 -10.61 2.17
C THR A 111 -2.61 -10.12 0.87
N GLY A 112 -2.45 -8.81 0.73
CA GLY A 112 -1.73 -8.21 -0.39
C GLY A 112 -0.29 -7.87 -0.01
N GLU A 113 0.67 -8.26 -0.83
CA GLU A 113 2.07 -7.90 -0.66
C GLU A 113 2.66 -7.35 -1.95
N PHE A 114 3.30 -6.20 -1.84
CA PHE A 114 3.84 -5.44 -2.96
C PHE A 114 5.24 -4.97 -2.62
N TYR A 115 6.12 -5.02 -3.61
CA TYR A 115 7.54 -4.74 -3.42
C TYR A 115 8.10 -3.83 -4.50
N ASN A 116 9.07 -3.00 -4.14
CA ASN A 116 9.96 -2.32 -5.07
C ASN A 116 11.35 -2.15 -4.45
N GLN A 117 12.25 -1.55 -5.23
CA GLN A 117 13.57 -1.10 -4.79
C GLN A 117 13.64 0.41 -4.97
N GLU A 118 14.11 1.11 -3.95
CA GLU A 118 14.22 2.57 -3.93
C GLU A 118 15.54 3.02 -3.33
N LEU A 119 15.86 4.30 -3.57
CA LEU A 119 16.89 4.99 -2.81
C LEU A 119 16.24 5.73 -1.64
N PHE A 120 16.72 5.48 -0.45
CA PHE A 120 16.33 6.19 0.76
C PHE A 120 17.58 6.82 1.39
N LYS A 121 17.66 8.16 1.37
CA LYS A 121 18.81 8.93 1.84
C LYS A 121 20.15 8.42 1.25
N GLY A 122 20.15 8.18 -0.07
CA GLY A 122 21.33 7.69 -0.82
C GLY A 122 21.65 6.21 -0.66
N ARG A 123 20.82 5.46 0.05
CA ARG A 123 20.99 4.05 0.32
C ARG A 123 19.95 3.24 -0.45
N SER A 124 20.38 2.18 -1.13
CA SER A 124 19.43 1.26 -1.78
C SER A 124 18.72 0.41 -0.73
N ILE A 125 17.40 0.40 -0.80
CA ILE A 125 16.54 -0.37 0.10
C ILE A 125 15.48 -1.13 -0.70
N TYR A 126 14.93 -2.18 -0.11
CA TYR A 126 13.66 -2.73 -0.54
C TYR A 126 12.52 -2.12 0.27
N VAL A 127 11.39 -1.87 -0.39
CA VAL A 127 10.16 -1.40 0.22
C VAL A 127 9.09 -2.48 0.07
N ARG A 128 8.32 -2.70 1.12
CA ARG A 128 7.18 -3.61 1.12
C ARG A 128 5.93 -2.86 1.58
N PHE A 129 4.85 -2.99 0.81
CA PHE A 129 3.49 -2.67 1.25
C PHE A 129 2.76 -3.96 1.56
N ARG A 130 2.02 -3.98 2.66
CA ARG A 130 1.19 -5.12 3.03
C ARG A 130 -0.21 -4.66 3.40
N TRP A 131 -1.21 -5.29 2.79
CA TRP A 131 -2.63 -5.12 3.11
C TRP A 131 -3.12 -6.35 3.85
N THR A 132 -3.69 -6.16 5.05
CA THR A 132 -4.17 -7.23 5.92
C THR A 132 -5.49 -6.86 6.57
N ASP A 133 -6.08 -7.80 7.30
CA ASP A 133 -7.30 -7.61 8.11
C ASP A 133 -8.45 -6.97 7.32
N ILE A 134 -8.62 -7.41 6.08
CA ILE A 134 -9.57 -6.84 5.14
C ILE A 134 -10.97 -7.34 5.48
N THR A 135 -11.87 -6.39 5.78
CA THR A 135 -13.30 -6.61 5.97
C THR A 135 -14.09 -5.63 5.10
N ALA A 136 -15.42 -5.73 5.11
CA ALA A 136 -16.27 -4.77 4.39
C ALA A 136 -16.14 -3.32 4.91
N THR A 137 -15.74 -3.13 6.18
CA THR A 137 -15.74 -1.84 6.87
C THR A 137 -14.39 -1.39 7.38
N SER A 138 -13.37 -2.26 7.31
CA SER A 138 -12.04 -1.95 7.85
C SER A 138 -10.94 -2.70 7.11
N CYS A 139 -9.74 -2.17 7.15
CA CYS A 139 -8.53 -2.87 6.70
C CYS A 139 -7.29 -2.20 7.30
N ARG A 140 -6.17 -2.89 7.18
CA ARG A 140 -4.86 -2.42 7.63
C ARG A 140 -3.87 -2.41 6.48
N TRP A 141 -3.07 -1.36 6.40
CA TRP A 141 -1.92 -1.25 5.52
C TRP A 141 -0.67 -0.94 6.32
N GLU A 142 0.45 -1.51 5.90
CA GLU A 142 1.74 -1.17 6.48
C GLU A 142 2.83 -1.08 5.41
N GLN A 143 3.79 -0.19 5.67
CA GLN A 143 5.02 -0.05 4.92
C GLN A 143 6.21 -0.47 5.75
N ALA A 144 7.11 -1.22 5.14
CA ALA A 144 8.37 -1.61 5.75
C ALA A 144 9.53 -1.37 4.79
N PHE A 145 10.71 -1.08 5.36
CA PHE A 145 11.96 -0.96 4.63
C PHE A 145 12.91 -2.09 5.03
N SER A 146 13.67 -2.59 4.05
CA SER A 146 14.75 -3.54 4.28
C SER A 146 16.07 -2.97 3.75
N PRO A 147 17.08 -2.79 4.62
CA PRO A 147 18.39 -2.29 4.21
C PRO A 147 19.36 -3.38 3.77
N ASP A 148 18.96 -4.67 3.85
CA ASP A 148 19.84 -5.82 3.74
C ASP A 148 19.32 -6.90 2.78
N GLY A 149 18.61 -6.47 1.74
CA GLY A 149 18.15 -7.36 0.68
C GLY A 149 16.97 -8.25 1.08
N GLY A 150 16.16 -7.80 2.03
CA GLY A 150 14.96 -8.51 2.49
C GLY A 150 15.21 -9.48 3.64
N LYS A 151 16.39 -9.48 4.24
CA LYS A 151 16.70 -10.33 5.40
C LYS A 151 16.00 -9.84 6.66
N THR A 152 16.00 -8.51 6.87
CA THR A 152 15.28 -7.87 7.97
C THR A 152 14.41 -6.74 7.43
N TRP A 153 13.30 -6.48 8.13
CA TRP A 153 12.31 -5.48 7.76
C TRP A 153 11.97 -4.61 8.95
N GLU A 154 11.99 -3.28 8.75
CA GLU A 154 11.50 -2.32 9.72
C GLU A 154 10.19 -1.73 9.24
N ILE A 155 9.10 -2.00 9.98
CA ILE A 155 7.80 -1.36 9.72
C ILE A 155 7.93 0.10 10.14
N ASN A 156 7.61 1.03 9.24
CA ASN A 156 7.77 2.46 9.49
C ASN A 156 6.51 3.30 9.23
N TRP A 157 5.45 2.72 8.69
CA TRP A 157 4.17 3.40 8.52
C TRP A 157 3.05 2.38 8.58
N VAL A 158 2.07 2.65 9.44
CA VAL A 158 0.88 1.80 9.61
C VAL A 158 -0.35 2.67 9.46
N MET A 159 -1.31 2.19 8.69
CA MET A 159 -2.61 2.83 8.49
C MET A 159 -3.73 1.85 8.85
N GLU A 160 -4.58 2.27 9.78
CA GLU A 160 -5.82 1.57 10.11
C GLU A 160 -6.99 2.31 9.43
N PHE A 161 -7.68 1.62 8.54
CA PHE A 161 -8.75 2.17 7.72
C PHE A 161 -10.11 1.81 8.32
N THR A 162 -10.99 2.78 8.40
CA THR A 162 -12.40 2.60 8.76
C THR A 162 -13.26 3.24 7.68
N ARG A 163 -14.20 2.49 7.10
CA ARG A 163 -15.07 2.97 6.03
C ARG A 163 -16.01 4.05 6.55
N VAL A 164 -16.17 5.08 5.75
CA VAL A 164 -17.16 6.17 5.95
C VAL A 164 -18.13 6.13 4.77
N ASP A 165 -19.40 6.13 5.05
CA ASP A 165 -20.44 6.14 4.01
C ASP A 165 -20.68 7.53 3.44
#